data_7740b254e731471acb9297d1f8187148
#
_entry.id   7740b254e731471acb9297d1f8187148
#
_cell.length_a   1.000
_cell.length_b   1.000
_cell.length_c   1.000
_cell.angle_alpha   90.00
_cell.angle_beta   90.00
_cell.angle_gamma   90.00
#
_symmetry.space_group_name_H-M   'P 1'
#
loop_
_entity.id
_entity.type
_entity.pdbx_description
1 polymer ?
#
loop_
_entity_poly.entity_id
_entity_poly.type
_entity_poly.pdbx_seq_one_letter_code
_entity_poly.pdbx_strand_id
1 'polypeptide(L)'
;MSNYNSNLSNKPYFRSIIPKDLRKNFGGRDEFRLSLRYVINGDTQILCLKLKEITDKLFTEIREGMKTLSLDDIKEILRIEVRKQIKHTQHYYLGTNVFDEEQTIQSLEIVSSRETKLKEELYGENIKEYEKELDKKLDGILSSLDIEIETNSINYKNLRRQFIQLYLLRFDWIRTLIKETGKFDEDSFRREVDEKLKVSLFPDLQSTLPPPIIENYNI
;
A
#
# COMPACT_ATOMS: atom_id res chain seq x y z
N MET A 1 -21.09 -30.04 9.02
CA MET A 1 -20.89 -30.19 10.49
C MET A 1 -19.41 -30.44 10.74
N SER A 2 -18.76 -29.52 11.43
CA SER A 2 -17.33 -29.60 11.76
C SER A 2 -17.17 -30.58 12.93
N ASN A 3 -16.58 -31.74 12.72
CA ASN A 3 -16.32 -32.71 13.79
C ASN A 3 -15.19 -32.18 14.66
N TYR A 4 -15.55 -31.56 15.79
CA TYR A 4 -14.58 -31.04 16.78
C TYR A 4 -13.95 -32.17 17.62
N ASN A 5 -14.47 -33.36 17.50
CA ASN A 5 -13.95 -34.55 18.16
C ASN A 5 -13.68 -35.62 17.11
N SER A 6 -12.44 -36.06 17.00
CA SER A 6 -12.06 -37.16 16.12
C SER A 6 -11.12 -38.12 16.85
N ASN A 7 -11.26 -39.39 16.57
CA ASN A 7 -10.45 -40.44 17.18
C ASN A 7 -9.38 -40.90 16.16
N LEU A 8 -8.13 -40.68 16.50
CA LEU A 8 -6.98 -41.27 15.80
C LEU A 8 -6.42 -42.35 16.74
N SER A 9 -6.48 -43.60 16.36
CA SER A 9 -5.95 -44.71 17.17
C SER A 9 -6.53 -44.78 18.58
N ASN A 10 -7.84 -44.70 18.74
CA ASN A 10 -8.55 -44.70 20.03
C ASN A 10 -8.17 -43.58 21.03
N LYS A 11 -7.53 -42.54 20.60
CA LYS A 11 -7.19 -41.40 21.47
C LYS A 11 -8.00 -40.17 21.06
N PRO A 12 -8.87 -39.60 21.91
CA PRO A 12 -9.63 -38.40 21.58
C PRO A 12 -8.72 -37.21 21.46
N TYR A 13 -8.98 -36.34 20.45
CA TYR A 13 -8.32 -35.05 20.28
C TYR A 13 -9.31 -33.99 19.80
N PHE A 14 -9.07 -32.77 20.23
CA PHE A 14 -9.76 -31.62 19.72
C PHE A 14 -9.11 -31.18 18.39
N ARG A 15 -9.93 -30.82 17.41
CA ARG A 15 -9.50 -30.30 16.11
C ARG A 15 -10.25 -29.03 15.78
N SER A 16 -9.54 -27.97 15.46
CA SER A 16 -10.11 -26.73 14.92
C SER A 16 -9.37 -26.32 13.66
N ILE A 17 -10.11 -26.07 12.58
CA ILE A 17 -9.55 -25.66 11.30
C ILE A 17 -9.24 -24.17 11.38
N ILE A 18 -8.01 -23.78 11.04
CA ILE A 18 -7.59 -22.39 10.96
C ILE A 18 -8.11 -21.79 9.65
N PRO A 19 -8.91 -20.70 9.71
CA PRO A 19 -9.37 -20.00 8.53
C PRO A 19 -8.21 -19.61 7.60
N LYS A 20 -8.43 -19.66 6.29
CA LYS A 20 -7.34 -19.43 5.31
C LYS A 20 -6.67 -18.06 5.45
N ASP A 21 -7.45 -17.04 5.75
CA ASP A 21 -7.02 -15.66 5.99
C ASP A 21 -6.07 -15.53 7.19
N LEU A 22 -6.23 -16.41 8.20
CA LEU A 22 -5.42 -16.36 9.43
C LEU A 22 -4.21 -17.30 9.45
N ARG A 23 -4.02 -18.16 8.45
CA ARG A 23 -2.95 -19.18 8.46
C ARG A 23 -1.55 -18.59 8.59
N LYS A 24 -1.33 -17.39 8.05
CA LYS A 24 -0.04 -16.67 8.18
C LYS A 24 0.30 -16.39 9.65
N ASN A 25 -0.68 -15.95 10.45
CA ASN A 25 -0.52 -15.67 11.88
C ASN A 25 -0.18 -16.91 12.71
N PHE A 26 -0.42 -18.10 12.15
CA PHE A 26 -0.14 -19.39 12.78
C PHE A 26 0.97 -20.17 12.07
N GLY A 27 1.88 -19.50 11.38
CA GLY A 27 3.03 -20.12 10.70
C GLY A 27 2.63 -21.05 9.55
N GLY A 28 1.52 -20.75 8.85
CA GLY A 28 1.03 -21.53 7.71
C GLY A 28 0.28 -22.81 8.07
N ARG A 29 -0.01 -23.04 9.33
CA ARG A 29 -0.72 -24.25 9.77
C ARG A 29 -2.19 -24.21 9.33
N ASP A 30 -2.73 -25.39 8.98
CA ASP A 30 -4.11 -25.56 8.54
C ASP A 30 -5.09 -25.78 9.68
N GLU A 31 -4.60 -26.28 10.81
CA GLU A 31 -5.45 -26.68 11.93
C GLU A 31 -4.71 -26.71 13.26
N PHE A 32 -5.48 -26.56 14.35
CA PHE A 32 -5.06 -26.88 15.70
C PHE A 32 -5.44 -28.30 16.03
N ARG A 33 -4.53 -29.04 16.67
CA ARG A 33 -4.79 -30.35 17.27
C ARG A 33 -4.33 -30.34 18.70
N LEU A 34 -5.25 -30.68 19.64
CA LEU A 34 -4.96 -30.83 21.06
C LEU A 34 -5.38 -32.23 21.53
N SER A 35 -4.44 -32.98 22.07
CA SER A 35 -4.75 -34.29 22.64
C SER A 35 -5.59 -34.18 23.93
N LEU A 36 -6.68 -34.92 23.99
CA LEU A 36 -7.57 -34.99 25.14
C LEU A 36 -7.38 -36.29 25.96
N ARG A 37 -6.18 -36.88 25.83
CA ARG A 37 -5.84 -38.23 26.37
C ARG A 37 -6.13 -38.41 27.87
N TYR A 38 -6.06 -37.32 28.65
CA TYR A 38 -6.19 -37.35 30.08
C TYR A 38 -7.55 -36.81 30.56
N VAL A 39 -8.48 -36.57 29.66
CA VAL A 39 -9.82 -36.06 30.00
C VAL A 39 -10.74 -37.24 30.30
N ILE A 40 -11.48 -37.16 31.40
CA ILE A 40 -12.48 -38.17 31.79
C ILE A 40 -13.60 -38.18 30.74
N ASN A 41 -14.03 -39.37 30.33
CA ASN A 41 -14.94 -39.57 29.18
C ASN A 41 -16.24 -38.76 29.21
N GLY A 42 -16.75 -38.37 30.39
CA GLY A 42 -17.94 -37.52 30.49
C GLY A 42 -17.72 -36.03 30.17
N ASP A 43 -16.51 -35.52 30.30
CA ASP A 43 -16.19 -34.09 30.16
C ASP A 43 -15.63 -33.71 28.79
N THR A 44 -15.33 -34.71 27.96
CA THR A 44 -14.69 -34.50 26.65
C THR A 44 -15.52 -33.58 25.72
N GLN A 45 -16.85 -33.77 25.71
CA GLN A 45 -17.74 -32.95 24.86
C GLN A 45 -17.79 -31.48 25.34
N ILE A 46 -17.91 -31.29 26.66
CA ILE A 46 -17.95 -29.98 27.30
C ILE A 46 -16.62 -29.24 27.02
N LEU A 47 -15.51 -29.94 27.18
CA LEU A 47 -14.18 -29.38 26.90
C LEU A 47 -14.01 -29.03 25.43
N CYS A 48 -14.47 -29.88 24.51
CA CYS A 48 -14.44 -29.55 23.08
C CYS A 48 -15.25 -28.30 22.71
N LEU A 49 -16.43 -28.12 23.34
CA LEU A 49 -17.25 -26.91 23.14
C LEU A 49 -16.53 -25.66 23.64
N LYS A 50 -15.93 -25.71 24.84
CA LYS A 50 -15.15 -24.62 25.40
C LYS A 50 -13.92 -24.29 24.56
N LEU A 51 -13.20 -25.30 24.08
CA LEU A 51 -12.04 -25.12 23.21
C LEU A 51 -12.44 -24.51 21.84
N LYS A 52 -13.60 -24.88 21.33
CA LYS A 52 -14.16 -24.26 20.14
C LYS A 52 -14.46 -22.80 20.36
N GLU A 53 -15.16 -22.45 21.42
CA GLU A 53 -15.49 -21.07 21.77
C GLU A 53 -14.21 -20.21 21.89
N ILE A 54 -13.19 -20.75 22.59
CA ILE A 54 -11.89 -20.07 22.73
C ILE A 54 -11.21 -19.87 21.38
N THR A 55 -11.20 -20.88 20.50
CA THR A 55 -10.57 -20.74 19.17
C THR A 55 -11.34 -19.81 18.25
N ASP A 56 -12.68 -19.84 18.26
CA ASP A 56 -13.52 -18.93 17.50
C ASP A 56 -13.31 -17.47 17.97
N LYS A 57 -13.24 -17.25 19.29
CA LYS A 57 -12.93 -15.94 19.88
C LYS A 57 -11.54 -15.47 19.50
N LEU A 58 -10.52 -16.32 19.58
CA LEU A 58 -9.15 -16.02 19.16
C LEU A 58 -9.10 -15.61 17.69
N PHE A 59 -9.78 -16.33 16.80
CA PHE A 59 -9.84 -15.97 15.38
C PHE A 59 -10.51 -14.63 15.15
N THR A 60 -11.54 -14.30 15.92
CA THR A 60 -12.22 -13.00 15.84
C THR A 60 -11.30 -11.88 16.33
N GLU A 61 -10.65 -12.06 17.50
CA GLU A 61 -9.72 -11.07 18.06
C GLU A 61 -8.54 -10.78 17.12
N ILE A 62 -8.00 -11.81 16.47
CA ILE A 62 -6.92 -11.62 15.49
C ILE A 62 -7.43 -10.83 14.27
N ARG A 63 -8.63 -11.13 13.74
CA ARG A 63 -9.23 -10.38 12.65
C ARG A 63 -9.53 -8.92 13.01
N GLU A 64 -10.04 -8.68 14.22
CA GLU A 64 -10.31 -7.33 14.72
C GLU A 64 -9.01 -6.53 14.92
N GLY A 65 -7.90 -7.22 15.26
CA GLY A 65 -6.57 -6.62 15.35
C GLY A 65 -5.89 -6.42 13.99
N MET A 66 -6.37 -7.03 12.91
CA MET A 66 -5.83 -6.88 11.57
C MET A 66 -6.34 -5.58 10.93
N LYS A 67 -5.42 -4.67 10.71
CA LYS A 67 -5.72 -3.41 10.01
C LYS A 67 -5.78 -3.67 8.50
N THR A 68 -6.98 -3.55 7.92
CA THR A 68 -7.17 -3.61 6.47
C THR A 68 -6.88 -2.26 5.82
N LEU A 69 -6.40 -2.28 4.57
CA LEU A 69 -6.08 -1.07 3.81
C LEU A 69 -7.34 -0.22 3.58
N SER A 70 -7.43 0.91 4.26
CA SER A 70 -8.50 1.90 4.11
C SER A 70 -8.14 3.00 3.10
N LEU A 71 -9.12 3.86 2.73
CA LEU A 71 -8.86 5.02 1.88
C LEU A 71 -7.92 6.03 2.57
N ASP A 72 -7.99 6.18 3.88
CA ASP A 72 -7.11 7.09 4.62
C ASP A 72 -5.67 6.56 4.67
N ASP A 73 -5.50 5.24 4.79
CA ASP A 73 -4.19 4.60 4.68
C ASP A 73 -3.59 4.81 3.29
N ILE A 74 -4.39 4.69 2.22
CA ILE A 74 -3.96 4.99 0.84
C ILE A 74 -3.45 6.42 0.73
N LYS A 75 -4.20 7.39 1.24
CA LYS A 75 -3.78 8.80 1.24
C LYS A 75 -2.48 9.02 2.00
N GLU A 76 -2.32 8.39 3.16
CA GLU A 76 -1.09 8.53 3.95
C GLU A 76 0.12 7.90 3.24
N ILE A 77 -0.03 6.72 2.64
CA ILE A 77 1.01 6.07 1.83
C ILE A 77 1.45 6.98 0.68
N LEU A 78 0.49 7.57 -0.05
CA LEU A 78 0.78 8.50 -1.14
C LEU A 78 1.47 9.77 -0.63
N ARG A 79 1.07 10.32 0.51
CA ARG A 79 1.75 11.48 1.14
C ARG A 79 3.20 11.15 1.51
N ILE A 80 3.45 9.98 2.08
CA ILE A 80 4.80 9.53 2.41
C ILE A 80 5.66 9.48 1.15
N GLU A 81 5.14 8.91 0.07
CA GLU A 81 5.89 8.80 -1.19
C GLU A 81 6.11 10.17 -1.85
N VAL A 82 5.11 11.06 -1.85
CA VAL A 82 5.28 12.44 -2.33
C VAL A 82 6.39 13.17 -1.55
N ARG A 83 6.39 13.06 -0.22
CA ARG A 83 7.47 13.65 0.61
C ARG A 83 8.85 13.09 0.26
N LYS A 84 8.96 11.80 0.00
CA LYS A 84 10.22 11.17 -0.45
C LYS A 84 10.65 11.72 -1.81
N GLN A 85 9.71 11.86 -2.74
CA GLN A 85 9.99 12.40 -4.06
C GLN A 85 10.44 13.86 -4.01
N ILE A 86 9.78 14.69 -3.20
CA ILE A 86 10.19 16.08 -2.95
C ILE A 86 11.63 16.12 -2.43
N LYS A 87 11.96 15.37 -1.39
CA LYS A 87 13.33 15.33 -0.85
C LYS A 87 14.35 14.87 -1.87
N HIS A 88 14.01 13.86 -2.66
CA HIS A 88 14.92 13.35 -3.69
C HIS A 88 15.16 14.37 -4.80
N THR A 89 14.14 15.11 -5.20
CA THR A 89 14.25 16.13 -6.23
C THR A 89 14.93 17.40 -5.75
N GLN A 90 14.90 17.70 -4.46
CA GLN A 90 15.73 18.77 -3.87
C GLN A 90 17.22 18.60 -4.19
N HIS A 91 17.72 17.36 -4.21
CA HIS A 91 19.11 17.10 -4.62
C HIS A 91 19.36 17.47 -6.08
N TYR A 92 18.41 17.26 -6.97
CA TYR A 92 18.51 17.69 -8.35
C TYR A 92 18.54 19.22 -8.45
N TYR A 93 17.64 19.90 -7.76
CA TYR A 93 17.59 21.36 -7.73
C TYR A 93 18.91 21.97 -7.24
N LEU A 94 19.47 21.47 -6.15
CA LEU A 94 20.76 21.94 -5.63
C LEU A 94 21.91 21.67 -6.60
N GLY A 95 21.85 20.59 -7.38
CA GLY A 95 22.85 20.25 -8.39
C GLY A 95 22.69 21.04 -9.71
N THR A 96 21.46 21.31 -10.13
CA THR A 96 21.17 21.93 -11.43
C THR A 96 21.36 23.44 -11.49
N ASN A 97 21.42 24.11 -10.35
CA ASN A 97 21.72 25.56 -10.29
C ASN A 97 23.06 25.95 -10.91
N VAL A 98 23.95 24.99 -11.12
CA VAL A 98 25.31 25.17 -11.63
C VAL A 98 25.45 24.60 -13.04
N PHE A 99 24.38 24.06 -13.65
CA PHE A 99 24.44 23.40 -14.95
C PHE A 99 24.60 24.46 -16.06
N ASP A 100 25.57 24.19 -16.95
CA ASP A 100 25.66 24.84 -18.23
C ASP A 100 24.62 24.22 -19.23
N GLU A 101 24.57 24.76 -20.44
CA GLU A 101 23.63 24.32 -21.47
C GLU A 101 23.82 22.83 -21.83
N GLU A 102 25.07 22.38 -21.95
CA GLU A 102 25.43 21.00 -22.28
C GLU A 102 25.00 20.04 -21.20
N GLN A 103 25.28 20.34 -19.92
CA GLN A 103 24.89 19.55 -18.76
C GLN A 103 23.35 19.49 -18.61
N THR A 104 22.66 20.58 -18.95
CA THR A 104 21.19 20.62 -18.95
C THR A 104 20.62 19.65 -19.98
N ILE A 105 21.14 19.67 -21.22
CA ILE A 105 20.71 18.76 -22.30
C ILE A 105 20.96 17.29 -21.87
N GLN A 106 22.17 16.97 -21.43
CA GLN A 106 22.51 15.61 -20.98
C GLN A 106 21.61 15.13 -19.84
N SER A 107 21.30 16.00 -18.89
CA SER A 107 20.39 15.66 -17.77
C SER A 107 18.96 15.38 -18.24
N LEU A 108 18.44 16.14 -19.19
CA LEU A 108 17.13 15.92 -19.79
C LEU A 108 17.07 14.61 -20.59
N GLU A 109 18.13 14.26 -21.30
CA GLU A 109 18.25 12.98 -22.02
C GLU A 109 18.24 11.80 -21.06
N ILE A 110 18.99 11.88 -19.96
CA ILE A 110 18.99 10.84 -18.91
C ILE A 110 17.60 10.66 -18.30
N VAL A 111 16.90 11.76 -17.99
CA VAL A 111 15.53 11.71 -17.45
C VAL A 111 14.57 11.06 -18.45
N SER A 112 14.66 11.45 -19.73
CA SER A 112 13.82 10.90 -20.80
C SER A 112 14.10 9.41 -21.03
N SER A 113 15.36 9.00 -21.02
CA SER A 113 15.74 7.59 -21.14
C SER A 113 15.19 6.75 -19.99
N ARG A 114 15.27 7.25 -18.74
CA ARG A 114 14.73 6.55 -17.57
C ARG A 114 13.21 6.45 -17.60
N GLU A 115 12.53 7.49 -18.05
CA GLU A 115 11.07 7.46 -18.21
C GLU A 115 10.65 6.47 -19.31
N THR A 116 11.33 6.47 -20.46
CA THR A 116 11.07 5.53 -21.54
C THR A 116 11.25 4.09 -21.04
N LYS A 117 12.36 3.82 -20.33
CA LYS A 117 12.60 2.51 -19.73
C LYS A 117 11.48 2.11 -18.75
N LEU A 118 11.03 3.02 -17.89
CA LEU A 118 9.92 2.76 -16.97
C LEU A 118 8.61 2.48 -17.73
N LYS A 119 8.32 3.24 -18.79
CA LYS A 119 7.14 3.00 -19.64
C LYS A 119 7.20 1.65 -20.36
N GLU A 120 8.36 1.28 -20.85
CA GLU A 120 8.59 -0.05 -21.46
C GLU A 120 8.39 -1.18 -20.46
N GLU A 121 8.88 -1.02 -19.23
CA GLU A 121 8.65 -1.97 -18.13
C GLU A 121 7.16 -2.05 -17.75
N LEU A 122 6.44 -0.91 -17.76
CA LEU A 122 5.01 -0.85 -17.42
C LEU A 122 4.09 -1.43 -18.50
N TYR A 123 4.45 -1.31 -19.78
CA TYR A 123 3.59 -1.66 -20.91
C TYR A 123 4.20 -2.75 -21.81
N GLY A 124 5.41 -3.21 -21.52
CA GLY A 124 6.15 -4.19 -22.29
C GLY A 124 6.06 -5.61 -21.75
N GLU A 125 6.90 -6.50 -22.27
CA GLU A 125 6.97 -7.90 -21.88
C GLU A 125 7.46 -8.11 -20.43
N ASN A 126 8.16 -7.13 -19.86
CA ASN A 126 8.74 -7.17 -18.51
C ASN A 126 7.80 -6.67 -17.40
N ILE A 127 6.52 -6.46 -17.71
CA ILE A 127 5.52 -5.96 -16.76
C ILE A 127 5.50 -6.78 -15.45
N LYS A 128 5.71 -8.09 -15.52
CA LYS A 128 5.71 -8.97 -14.34
C LYS A 128 6.87 -8.70 -13.38
N GLU A 129 8.03 -8.29 -13.88
CA GLU A 129 9.19 -7.95 -13.03
C GLU A 129 8.96 -6.60 -12.36
N TYR A 130 8.49 -5.62 -13.12
CA TYR A 130 8.12 -4.32 -12.59
C TYR A 130 7.02 -4.43 -11.51
N GLU A 131 6.01 -5.26 -11.76
CA GLU A 131 4.94 -5.54 -10.80
C GLU A 131 5.49 -6.11 -9.49
N LYS A 132 6.45 -7.02 -9.54
CA LYS A 132 7.10 -7.59 -8.34
C LYS A 132 7.89 -6.54 -7.56
N GLU A 133 8.61 -5.65 -8.25
CA GLU A 133 9.35 -4.57 -7.59
C GLU A 133 8.41 -3.55 -6.93
N LEU A 134 7.33 -3.20 -7.62
CA LEU A 134 6.31 -2.30 -7.09
C LEU A 134 5.63 -2.91 -5.87
N ASP A 135 5.19 -4.17 -5.97
CA ASP A 135 4.58 -4.89 -4.87
C ASP A 135 5.54 -4.98 -3.68
N LYS A 136 6.82 -5.27 -3.89
CA LYS A 136 7.83 -5.29 -2.83
C LYS A 136 8.00 -3.93 -2.15
N LYS A 137 7.92 -2.82 -2.90
CA LYS A 137 7.99 -1.47 -2.31
C LYS A 137 6.73 -1.16 -1.49
N LEU A 138 5.55 -1.50 -2.04
CA LEU A 138 4.29 -1.33 -1.32
C LEU A 138 4.23 -2.19 -0.07
N ASP A 139 4.68 -3.46 -0.14
CA ASP A 139 4.79 -4.36 1.01
C ASP A 139 5.66 -3.74 2.12
N GLY A 140 6.79 -3.15 1.77
CA GLY A 140 7.68 -2.49 2.73
C GLY A 140 7.02 -1.30 3.42
N ILE A 141 6.23 -0.50 2.70
CA ILE A 141 5.50 0.65 3.27
C ILE A 141 4.34 0.17 4.13
N LEU A 142 3.53 -0.76 3.63
CA LEU A 142 2.38 -1.30 4.33
C LEU A 142 2.78 -2.01 5.62
N SER A 143 3.86 -2.79 5.59
CA SER A 143 4.41 -3.43 6.79
C SER A 143 4.91 -2.41 7.83
N SER A 144 5.45 -1.26 7.39
CA SER A 144 5.87 -0.18 8.30
C SER A 144 4.69 0.54 8.97
N LEU A 145 3.49 0.40 8.41
CA LEU A 145 2.23 0.98 8.93
C LEU A 145 1.35 -0.07 9.63
N ASP A 146 1.84 -1.30 9.78
CA ASP A 146 1.12 -2.44 10.38
C ASP A 146 -0.20 -2.75 9.64
N ILE A 147 -0.18 -2.64 8.31
CA ILE A 147 -1.32 -2.89 7.42
C ILE A 147 -1.13 -4.24 6.72
N GLU A 148 -2.09 -5.15 6.88
CA GLU A 148 -2.11 -6.39 6.11
C GLU A 148 -2.62 -6.19 4.68
N ILE A 149 -1.99 -6.92 3.75
CA ILE A 149 -2.25 -6.79 2.32
C ILE A 149 -3.21 -7.87 1.85
N GLU A 150 -4.37 -7.43 1.38
CA GLU A 150 -5.18 -8.20 0.46
C GLU A 150 -4.89 -7.72 -0.98
N THR A 151 -3.95 -8.38 -1.68
CA THR A 151 -3.51 -8.00 -3.03
C THR A 151 -4.64 -8.02 -4.07
N ASN A 152 -5.72 -8.74 -3.79
CA ASN A 152 -6.93 -8.79 -4.64
C ASN A 152 -7.94 -7.70 -4.31
N SER A 153 -7.77 -6.95 -3.22
CA SER A 153 -8.71 -5.90 -2.82
C SER A 153 -8.74 -4.75 -3.85
N ILE A 154 -9.90 -4.10 -3.97
CA ILE A 154 -10.06 -2.92 -4.83
C ILE A 154 -9.14 -1.80 -4.35
N ASN A 155 -8.99 -1.64 -3.04
CA ASN A 155 -8.16 -0.62 -2.43
C ASN A 155 -6.68 -0.81 -2.80
N TYR A 156 -6.16 -2.04 -2.76
CA TYR A 156 -4.79 -2.32 -3.17
C TYR A 156 -4.55 -2.03 -4.66
N LYS A 157 -5.47 -2.44 -5.54
CA LYS A 157 -5.38 -2.16 -6.98
C LYS A 157 -5.41 -0.65 -7.27
N ASN A 158 -6.23 0.11 -6.53
CA ASN A 158 -6.27 1.56 -6.65
C ASN A 158 -4.97 2.21 -6.16
N LEU A 159 -4.45 1.81 -5.00
CA LEU A 159 -3.17 2.27 -4.48
C LEU A 159 -2.05 2.03 -5.50
N ARG A 160 -1.96 0.82 -6.03
CA ARG A 160 -0.96 0.44 -7.03
C ARG A 160 -1.02 1.32 -8.27
N ARG A 161 -2.22 1.57 -8.82
CA ARG A 161 -2.42 2.45 -9.97
C ARG A 161 -1.99 3.89 -9.69
N GLN A 162 -2.38 4.43 -8.54
CA GLN A 162 -2.02 5.79 -8.13
C GLN A 162 -0.51 5.92 -7.90
N PHE A 163 0.11 4.90 -7.35
CA PHE A 163 1.56 4.85 -7.16
C PHE A 163 2.31 4.92 -8.49
N ILE A 164 1.86 4.17 -9.52
CA ILE A 164 2.42 4.22 -10.87
C ILE A 164 2.27 5.63 -11.46
N GLN A 165 1.09 6.25 -11.35
CA GLN A 165 0.85 7.62 -11.84
C GLN A 165 1.78 8.62 -11.15
N LEU A 166 1.98 8.49 -9.85
CA LEU A 166 2.89 9.34 -9.09
C LEU A 166 4.35 9.20 -9.57
N TYR A 167 4.81 7.98 -9.90
CA TYR A 167 6.14 7.77 -10.47
C TYR A 167 6.31 8.43 -11.83
N LEU A 168 5.31 8.38 -12.69
CA LEU A 168 5.35 9.04 -14.00
C LEU A 168 5.37 10.57 -13.85
N LEU A 169 4.53 11.12 -12.97
CA LEU A 169 4.49 12.55 -12.69
C LEU A 169 5.83 13.11 -12.20
N ARG A 170 6.58 12.32 -11.45
CA ARG A 170 7.92 12.68 -10.98
C ARG A 170 8.87 13.05 -12.11
N PHE A 171 8.81 12.39 -13.27
CA PHE A 171 9.69 12.71 -14.40
C PHE A 171 9.36 14.08 -14.98
N ASP A 172 8.08 14.42 -15.09
CA ASP A 172 7.65 15.75 -15.56
C ASP A 172 8.17 16.83 -14.62
N TRP A 173 8.06 16.59 -13.32
CA TRP A 173 8.53 17.53 -12.33
C TRP A 173 10.06 17.70 -12.34
N ILE A 174 10.82 16.62 -12.45
CA ILE A 174 12.29 16.69 -12.59
C ILE A 174 12.68 17.50 -13.85
N ARG A 175 11.98 17.32 -14.99
CA ARG A 175 12.22 18.13 -16.18
C ARG A 175 11.98 19.61 -15.95
N THR A 176 10.90 19.94 -15.26
CA THR A 176 10.58 21.32 -14.89
C THR A 176 11.70 21.92 -14.03
N LEU A 177 12.18 21.19 -13.03
CA LEU A 177 13.29 21.64 -12.18
C LEU A 177 14.60 21.85 -12.96
N ILE A 178 14.91 20.98 -13.93
CA ILE A 178 16.11 21.12 -14.76
C ILE A 178 16.00 22.31 -15.70
N LYS A 179 14.83 22.55 -16.30
CA LYS A 179 14.60 23.65 -17.27
C LYS A 179 14.43 25.00 -16.59
N GLU A 180 13.77 25.03 -15.44
CA GLU A 180 13.42 26.25 -14.71
C GLU A 180 14.26 26.37 -13.42
N THR A 181 15.57 26.43 -13.59
CA THR A 181 16.51 26.58 -12.46
C THR A 181 16.11 27.78 -11.59
N GLY A 182 15.91 27.54 -10.29
CA GLY A 182 15.53 28.57 -9.32
C GLY A 182 14.05 28.68 -9.01
N LYS A 183 13.17 27.93 -9.66
CA LYS A 183 11.72 27.91 -9.39
C LYS A 183 11.28 26.61 -8.73
N PHE A 184 11.83 26.32 -7.56
CA PHE A 184 11.39 25.20 -6.76
C PHE A 184 10.16 25.62 -5.95
N ASP A 185 8.97 25.08 -6.30
CA ASP A 185 7.74 25.27 -5.55
C ASP A 185 7.12 23.90 -5.19
N GLU A 186 7.34 23.48 -3.95
CA GLU A 186 6.80 22.22 -3.43
C GLU A 186 5.28 22.19 -3.44
N ASP A 187 4.65 23.32 -3.19
CA ASP A 187 3.18 23.40 -3.12
C ASP A 187 2.56 23.28 -4.51
N SER A 188 3.26 23.77 -5.53
CA SER A 188 2.87 23.54 -6.94
C SER A 188 2.89 22.03 -7.27
N PHE A 189 3.93 21.32 -6.88
CA PHE A 189 3.99 19.87 -7.10
C PHE A 189 2.90 19.13 -6.33
N ARG A 190 2.65 19.50 -5.07
CA ARG A 190 1.57 18.90 -4.26
C ARG A 190 0.20 19.10 -4.88
N ARG A 191 -0.08 20.31 -5.41
CA ARG A 191 -1.32 20.59 -6.15
C ARG A 191 -1.45 19.78 -7.42
N GLU A 192 -0.37 19.66 -8.20
CA GLU A 192 -0.35 18.85 -9.41
C GLU A 192 -0.59 17.36 -9.12
N VAL A 193 -0.04 16.84 -8.02
CA VAL A 193 -0.31 15.47 -7.56
C VAL A 193 -1.79 15.27 -7.26
N ASP A 194 -2.41 16.18 -6.51
CA ASP A 194 -3.84 16.10 -6.17
C ASP A 194 -4.73 16.13 -7.43
N GLU A 195 -4.40 16.99 -8.38
CA GLU A 195 -5.12 17.11 -9.64
C GLU A 195 -4.99 15.83 -10.51
N LYS A 196 -3.77 15.33 -10.71
CA LYS A 196 -3.49 14.18 -11.56
C LYS A 196 -4.00 12.86 -10.97
N LEU A 197 -3.85 12.68 -9.67
CA LEU A 197 -4.35 11.49 -8.98
C LEU A 197 -5.85 11.55 -8.68
N LYS A 198 -6.47 12.73 -8.82
CA LYS A 198 -7.88 12.99 -8.44
C LYS A 198 -8.17 12.58 -6.99
N VAL A 199 -7.23 12.87 -6.11
CA VAL A 199 -7.30 12.55 -4.68
C VAL A 199 -6.85 13.77 -3.89
N SER A 200 -7.62 14.21 -2.92
CA SER A 200 -7.21 15.30 -2.02
C SER A 200 -6.25 14.78 -0.96
N LEU A 201 -4.95 14.84 -1.26
CA LEU A 201 -3.88 14.50 -0.32
C LEU A 201 -3.49 15.69 0.56
N PHE A 202 -3.59 16.90 0.00
CA PHE A 202 -3.16 18.15 0.62
C PHE A 202 -4.32 19.16 0.66
N PRO A 203 -5.37 18.91 1.46
CA PRO A 203 -6.58 19.76 1.49
C PRO A 203 -6.28 21.20 1.92
N ASP A 204 -5.23 21.43 2.73
CA ASP A 204 -4.84 22.75 3.20
C ASP A 204 -4.37 23.66 2.06
N LEU A 205 -3.88 23.11 0.95
CA LEU A 205 -3.45 23.88 -0.23
C LEU A 205 -4.63 24.28 -1.13
N GLN A 206 -5.79 23.62 -0.99
CA GLN A 206 -6.98 23.92 -1.77
C GLN A 206 -7.77 25.09 -1.17
N SER A 207 -7.68 25.33 0.13
CA SER A 207 -8.37 26.42 0.82
C SER A 207 -7.81 27.83 0.52
N THR A 208 -6.65 27.92 -0.15
CA THR A 208 -6.01 29.19 -0.53
C THR A 208 -6.43 29.71 -1.91
N LEU A 209 -7.26 28.99 -2.65
CA LEU A 209 -7.84 29.52 -3.88
C LEU A 209 -8.94 30.53 -3.51
N PRO A 210 -8.88 31.78 -4.06
CA PRO A 210 -9.98 32.71 -3.88
C PRO A 210 -11.27 32.08 -4.42
N PRO A 211 -12.43 32.30 -3.77
CA PRO A 211 -13.69 31.77 -4.26
C PRO A 211 -13.90 32.24 -5.70
N PRO A 212 -14.47 31.40 -6.58
CA PRO A 212 -14.72 31.78 -7.97
C PRO A 212 -15.53 33.09 -7.97
N ILE A 213 -15.05 34.07 -8.69
CA ILE A 213 -15.77 35.32 -8.92
C ILE A 213 -17.03 34.94 -9.70
N ILE A 214 -18.14 34.87 -9.01
CA ILE A 214 -19.46 34.76 -9.66
C ILE A 214 -19.73 36.14 -10.27
N GLU A 215 -19.36 36.28 -11.54
CA GLU A 215 -19.87 37.44 -12.32
C GLU A 215 -21.39 37.30 -12.41
N ASN A 216 -22.09 38.05 -11.59
CA ASN A 216 -23.53 38.24 -11.72
C ASN A 216 -23.79 38.99 -13.02
N TYR A 217 -24.03 38.26 -14.11
CA TYR A 217 -24.69 38.85 -15.26
C TYR A 217 -26.11 39.18 -14.89
N ASN A 218 -26.34 40.43 -14.45
CA ASN A 218 -27.67 41.01 -14.40
C ASN A 218 -28.12 41.21 -15.87
N ILE A 219 -29.14 40.47 -16.28
CA ILE A 219 -29.96 40.73 -17.47
C ILE A 219 -31.04 41.73 -17.10
#